data_4526b5b8bb9901976cac2bc4f0c3ca8b
#
_entry.id   4526b5b8bb9901976cac2bc4f0c3ca8b
#
_cell.length_a   1.000
_cell.length_b   1.000
_cell.length_c   1.000
_cell.angle_alpha   90.00
_cell.angle_beta   90.00
_cell.angle_gamma   90.00
#
_symmetry.space_group_name_H-M   'P 1'
#
loop_
_entity.id
_entity.type
_entity.pdbx_description
1 polymer ?
#
loop_
_entity_poly.entity_id
_entity_poly.type
_entity_poly.pdbx_seq_one_letter_code
_entity_poly.pdbx_strand_id
1 'polypeptide(L)'
;MKRGIRSKPRWLIGSFLLAMFVITPLVLAACGGDDDEDTTTAPAPTAQVVERTVEVVQTVIVVATPAPVGEAQFFMKPLDPFPKRGGDLKLGAHGPPAHFDWYASNTIGNLGSQGAMYDQLVRRDGRTPATPIVPDLAFRWEVASDGMTYTFNLREGVLFHDGDELTSADIKATYDRIIFPTEELVSLRKAFFPAISEVNTLDKYTVEFKLAEPRASATLMAAFASEWMMVSKKSTFDENSGNLRLVDDHPGTGPFVYVSRDDDSWELEANPNYWNPDAPWVDTLEHIWLVAWTPENTAALLGGNTDWTMWLAPKDGRDIGGNPGLNGARMNSFTQGLIPFNTEAEPFTDKRVRRAFWLAVDEPAIQEATKDVQSLDFGGFFVKGTPFAMTPAQVMATPGMRSPTDEDIAEAQALLAEAGYPNGEGIGKIDLLTREVVSQRIMAPAIQAMLKQNLNVDAEIRIVDISAVLEEMVEGNFDMGVLSASKSLAGDPADYMRNAFGTCAGDLCDNNFSRWRNDKFDSLMRTFEQETDLEKQIGIASQIRDVLFEEMPSIPFSNSEIVYWGWADHLKGLMPPETDFFTWYEFHKWDNVWLDR
;
A
#
# COMPACT_ATOMS: atom_id res chain seq x y z
N MET A 1 6.55 -33.16 48.23
CA MET A 1 5.30 -33.68 48.82
C MET A 1 4.20 -33.43 47.84
N LYS A 2 3.79 -34.45 47.03
CA LYS A 2 2.57 -35.26 47.08
C LYS A 2 1.29 -34.39 47.28
N ARG A 3 0.32 -34.31 46.37
CA ARG A 3 -0.55 -35.18 45.56
C ARG A 3 -1.39 -34.27 44.67
N GLY A 4 -1.75 -34.40 43.47
CA GLY A 4 -2.35 -35.53 42.73
C GLY A 4 -3.88 -35.59 42.88
N ILE A 5 -4.63 -35.25 41.82
CA ILE A 5 -5.91 -35.88 41.50
C ILE A 5 -6.31 -35.52 40.05
N ARG A 6 -6.63 -36.57 39.32
CA ARG A 6 -7.17 -36.60 37.94
C ARG A 6 -8.68 -36.39 37.96
N SER A 7 -9.28 -35.85 36.93
CA SER A 7 -10.56 -36.32 36.39
C SER A 7 -10.73 -35.92 34.90
N LYS A 8 -10.99 -36.92 34.07
CA LYS A 8 -11.47 -36.80 32.69
C LYS A 8 -12.98 -36.71 32.68
N PRO A 9 -13.64 -36.04 31.74
CA PRO A 9 -15.03 -36.31 31.44
C PRO A 9 -15.25 -37.05 30.12
N ARG A 10 -16.37 -37.67 30.09
CA ARG A 10 -16.94 -38.68 29.20
C ARG A 10 -17.44 -38.08 27.89
N TRP A 11 -17.31 -38.88 26.84
CA TRP A 11 -17.95 -38.76 25.53
C TRP A 11 -19.49 -38.86 25.63
N LEU A 12 -20.17 -38.03 24.81
CA LEU A 12 -21.55 -38.30 24.38
C LEU A 12 -21.60 -38.14 22.86
N ILE A 13 -21.88 -39.26 22.22
CA ILE A 13 -22.14 -39.40 20.78
C ILE A 13 -23.60 -39.02 20.57
N GLY A 14 -23.85 -38.06 19.69
CA GLY A 14 -25.17 -37.73 19.18
C GLY A 14 -25.16 -37.84 17.66
N SER A 15 -25.78 -38.93 17.19
CA SER A 15 -26.06 -39.18 15.77
C SER A 15 -27.12 -38.22 15.26
N PHE A 16 -26.87 -37.55 14.11
CA PHE A 16 -27.91 -36.87 13.35
C PHE A 16 -27.94 -37.38 11.91
N LEU A 17 -29.16 -37.78 11.54
CA LEU A 17 -29.56 -38.38 10.28
C LEU A 17 -29.39 -37.44 9.07
N LEU A 18 -28.90 -38.04 8.01
CA LEU A 18 -28.85 -37.52 6.67
C LEU A 18 -30.26 -37.54 6.05
N ALA A 19 -30.82 -36.40 5.68
CA ALA A 19 -32.00 -36.31 4.83
C ALA A 19 -31.58 -35.89 3.41
N MET A 20 -31.65 -36.83 2.50
CA MET A 20 -31.42 -36.67 1.07
C MET A 20 -32.70 -36.11 0.43
N PHE A 21 -32.66 -34.92 -0.17
CA PHE A 21 -33.70 -34.43 -1.06
C PHE A 21 -33.27 -34.62 -2.51
N VAL A 22 -33.96 -35.53 -3.18
CA VAL A 22 -33.92 -35.74 -4.64
C VAL A 22 -34.91 -34.76 -5.27
N ILE A 23 -34.49 -33.87 -6.11
CA ILE A 23 -35.36 -33.08 -6.98
C ILE A 23 -35.18 -33.55 -8.41
N THR A 24 -36.23 -34.17 -8.94
CA THR A 24 -36.39 -34.58 -10.35
C THR A 24 -36.85 -33.39 -11.19
N PRO A 25 -36.37 -33.19 -12.39
CA PRO A 25 -36.92 -32.18 -13.31
C PRO A 25 -38.12 -32.74 -14.06
N LEU A 26 -39.22 -32.01 -14.04
CA LEU A 26 -40.41 -32.26 -14.83
C LEU A 26 -40.25 -31.67 -16.24
N VAL A 27 -40.24 -32.52 -17.24
CA VAL A 27 -40.34 -32.13 -18.66
C VAL A 27 -41.82 -32.16 -19.03
N LEU A 28 -42.35 -31.03 -19.48
CA LEU A 28 -43.68 -30.97 -20.12
C LEU A 28 -43.47 -30.63 -21.60
N ALA A 29 -43.75 -31.64 -22.43
CA ALA A 29 -43.94 -31.46 -23.84
C ALA A 29 -45.44 -31.20 -24.09
N ALA A 30 -45.77 -30.22 -24.89
CA ALA A 30 -47.08 -30.10 -25.51
C ALA A 30 -46.92 -29.75 -26.97
N CYS A 31 -47.46 -30.63 -27.82
CA CYS A 31 -47.58 -30.48 -29.26
C CYS A 31 -48.82 -29.67 -29.68
N GLY A 32 -48.68 -28.99 -30.83
CA GLY A 32 -49.73 -29.02 -31.86
C GLY A 32 -50.46 -27.70 -32.09
N GLY A 33 -50.48 -27.29 -33.37
CA GLY A 33 -51.49 -26.45 -33.97
C GLY A 33 -50.91 -25.50 -35.03
N ASP A 34 -51.03 -25.92 -36.30
CA ASP A 34 -50.82 -25.08 -37.49
C ASP A 34 -51.85 -23.95 -37.49
N ASP A 35 -51.39 -22.78 -37.95
CA ASP A 35 -52.14 -21.95 -38.88
C ASP A 35 -51.25 -20.82 -39.42
N ASP A 36 -51.26 -20.68 -40.73
CA ASP A 36 -50.62 -19.66 -41.54
C ASP A 36 -51.14 -18.25 -41.23
N GLU A 37 -50.23 -17.30 -41.08
CA GLU A 37 -50.43 -15.95 -41.60
C GLU A 37 -49.13 -15.18 -41.70
N ASP A 38 -48.96 -14.63 -42.87
CA ASP A 38 -47.94 -13.77 -43.42
C ASP A 38 -47.76 -12.48 -42.59
N THR A 39 -46.60 -12.26 -41.97
CA THR A 39 -46.20 -10.93 -41.51
C THR A 39 -44.69 -10.71 -41.69
N THR A 40 -44.38 -9.75 -42.49
CA THR A 40 -43.13 -9.08 -42.79
C THR A 40 -42.14 -9.02 -41.64
N THR A 41 -41.00 -9.61 -41.83
CA THR A 41 -39.81 -9.50 -40.97
C THR A 41 -39.26 -8.08 -40.95
N ALA A 42 -39.37 -7.40 -39.83
CA ALA A 42 -38.55 -6.22 -39.53
C ALA A 42 -37.11 -6.64 -39.26
N PRO A 43 -36.09 -5.93 -39.78
CA PRO A 43 -34.71 -6.25 -39.53
C PRO A 43 -34.34 -6.06 -38.07
N ALA A 44 -33.58 -6.98 -37.53
CA ALA A 44 -33.00 -6.90 -36.16
C ALA A 44 -32.21 -5.61 -35.99
N PRO A 45 -32.27 -4.96 -34.79
CA PRO A 45 -31.49 -3.78 -34.55
C PRO A 45 -30.00 -4.11 -34.60
N THR A 46 -29.32 -3.47 -35.53
CA THR A 46 -27.85 -3.46 -35.59
C THR A 46 -27.32 -2.92 -34.26
N ALA A 47 -26.54 -3.71 -33.57
CA ALA A 47 -25.82 -3.25 -32.39
C ALA A 47 -24.91 -2.08 -32.81
N GLN A 48 -25.27 -0.88 -32.40
CA GLN A 48 -24.36 0.26 -32.46
C GLN A 48 -23.23 -0.01 -31.46
N VAL A 49 -22.05 -0.25 -31.98
CA VAL A 49 -20.82 -0.14 -31.22
C VAL A 49 -20.69 1.34 -30.86
N VAL A 50 -21.06 1.68 -29.63
CA VAL A 50 -20.72 2.97 -29.03
C VAL A 50 -19.22 2.86 -28.75
N GLU A 51 -18.39 3.37 -29.66
CA GLU A 51 -17.02 3.73 -29.32
C GLU A 51 -17.11 4.79 -28.21
N ARG A 52 -17.00 4.33 -26.97
CA ARG A 52 -16.61 5.23 -25.87
C ARG A 52 -15.15 5.57 -26.12
N THR A 53 -14.92 6.76 -26.63
CA THR A 53 -13.64 7.44 -26.51
C THR A 53 -13.37 7.52 -25.01
N VAL A 54 -12.48 6.69 -24.52
CA VAL A 54 -11.89 6.87 -23.21
C VAL A 54 -11.03 8.12 -23.38
N GLU A 55 -11.55 9.27 -22.94
CA GLU A 55 -10.69 10.41 -22.66
C GLU A 55 -9.69 9.90 -21.64
N VAL A 56 -8.46 9.72 -22.07
CA VAL A 56 -7.32 9.56 -21.17
C VAL A 56 -7.27 10.86 -20.40
N VAL A 57 -7.82 10.86 -19.18
CA VAL A 57 -7.61 11.94 -18.24
C VAL A 57 -6.11 11.94 -18.00
N GLN A 58 -5.41 12.83 -18.69
CA GLN A 58 -4.03 13.15 -18.36
C GLN A 58 -4.07 13.59 -16.90
N THR A 59 -3.58 12.75 -16.01
CA THR A 59 -3.25 13.15 -14.66
C THR A 59 -2.02 14.06 -14.78
N VAL A 60 -2.26 15.30 -15.16
CA VAL A 60 -1.27 16.35 -15.00
C VAL A 60 -1.11 16.45 -13.49
N ILE A 61 0.03 16.00 -12.97
CA ILE A 61 0.46 16.40 -11.64
C ILE A 61 0.63 17.91 -11.73
N VAL A 62 -0.42 18.63 -11.38
CA VAL A 62 -0.37 20.09 -11.26
C VAL A 62 0.48 20.33 -10.03
N VAL A 63 1.78 20.54 -10.24
CA VAL A 63 2.59 21.22 -9.24
C VAL A 63 1.88 22.54 -9.02
N ALA A 64 1.25 22.70 -7.86
CA ALA A 64 0.57 23.93 -7.53
C ALA A 64 1.59 25.07 -7.72
N THR A 65 1.30 25.97 -8.65
CA THR A 65 2.07 27.20 -8.77
C THR A 65 2.04 27.88 -7.42
N PRO A 66 3.18 28.33 -6.88
CA PRO A 66 3.19 29.00 -5.57
C PRO A 66 2.14 30.12 -5.58
N ALA A 67 1.33 30.17 -4.53
CA ALA A 67 0.34 31.22 -4.37
C ALA A 67 1.04 32.60 -4.43
N PRO A 68 0.46 33.59 -5.12
CA PRO A 68 1.05 34.93 -5.16
C PRO A 68 1.20 35.49 -3.75
N VAL A 69 2.28 36.20 -3.51
CA VAL A 69 2.57 36.87 -2.24
C VAL A 69 1.42 37.82 -1.88
N GLY A 70 0.67 37.48 -0.80
CA GLY A 70 -0.45 38.30 -0.31
C GLY A 70 -1.82 37.65 -0.34
N GLU A 71 -1.96 36.43 -0.82
CA GLU A 71 -3.25 35.69 -0.73
C GLU A 71 -3.48 35.10 0.67
N ALA A 72 -4.76 34.99 1.04
CA ALA A 72 -5.20 34.41 2.30
C ALA A 72 -4.57 33.02 2.51
N GLN A 73 -4.14 32.73 3.74
CA GLN A 73 -3.57 31.43 4.10
C GLN A 73 -4.56 30.32 3.70
N PHE A 74 -4.04 29.29 3.01
CA PHE A 74 -4.84 28.12 2.65
C PHE A 74 -5.14 27.31 3.91
N PHE A 75 -6.42 27.07 4.17
CA PHE A 75 -6.89 26.16 5.23
C PHE A 75 -7.74 25.05 4.60
N MET A 76 -7.39 23.83 4.94
CA MET A 76 -8.21 22.69 4.55
C MET A 76 -9.48 22.64 5.39
N LYS A 77 -10.63 22.35 4.77
CA LYS A 77 -11.92 22.21 5.45
C LYS A 77 -12.80 21.20 4.72
N PRO A 78 -13.85 20.66 5.37
CA PRO A 78 -14.79 19.77 4.72
C PRO A 78 -15.35 20.34 3.42
N LEU A 79 -15.56 19.46 2.43
CA LEU A 79 -16.23 19.84 1.17
C LEU A 79 -17.74 20.05 1.36
N ASP A 80 -18.30 19.50 2.43
CA ASP A 80 -19.71 19.64 2.75
C ASP A 80 -20.05 21.10 3.08
N PRO A 81 -21.18 21.60 2.60
CA PRO A 81 -21.56 23.01 2.78
C PRO A 81 -21.98 23.34 4.22
N PHE A 82 -22.34 22.35 5.02
CA PHE A 82 -22.88 22.55 6.38
C PHE A 82 -22.31 21.51 7.37
N PRO A 83 -20.99 21.45 7.58
CA PRO A 83 -20.39 20.52 8.53
C PRO A 83 -20.81 20.87 9.96
N LYS A 84 -20.99 19.85 10.81
CA LYS A 84 -21.31 19.99 12.23
C LYS A 84 -20.07 19.77 13.07
N ARG A 85 -19.93 20.52 14.17
CA ARG A 85 -18.88 20.30 15.15
C ARG A 85 -19.37 19.41 16.28
N GLY A 86 -18.44 18.62 16.81
CA GLY A 86 -18.65 17.79 17.99
C GLY A 86 -18.85 16.31 17.69
N GLY A 87 -18.84 15.53 18.74
CA GLY A 87 -19.06 14.09 18.72
C GLY A 87 -17.79 13.26 18.73
N ASP A 88 -17.98 11.97 19.03
CA ASP A 88 -16.92 10.99 19.20
C ASP A 88 -16.85 10.12 17.94
N LEU A 89 -15.69 10.10 17.28
CA LEU A 89 -15.43 9.31 16.09
C LEU A 89 -14.71 8.01 16.44
N LYS A 90 -15.28 6.88 16.03
CA LYS A 90 -14.74 5.54 16.27
C LYS A 90 -14.24 4.88 15.00
N LEU A 91 -12.96 4.55 14.98
CA LEU A 91 -12.27 3.99 13.82
C LEU A 91 -11.84 2.55 14.09
N GLY A 92 -12.20 1.63 13.21
CA GLY A 92 -11.63 0.30 13.18
C GLY A 92 -10.22 0.36 12.57
N ALA A 93 -9.20 0.32 13.42
CA ALA A 93 -7.80 0.45 13.04
C ALA A 93 -7.09 -0.90 12.98
N HIS A 94 -6.01 -0.96 12.20
CA HIS A 94 -5.25 -2.19 11.96
C HIS A 94 -4.15 -2.40 13.01
N GLY A 95 -4.54 -2.76 14.22
CA GLY A 95 -3.62 -3.12 15.31
C GLY A 95 -2.85 -1.93 15.91
N PRO A 96 -2.26 -2.13 17.08
CA PRO A 96 -1.48 -1.11 17.77
C PRO A 96 -0.15 -0.83 17.06
N PRO A 97 0.42 0.37 17.22
CA PRO A 97 1.79 0.64 16.82
C PRO A 97 2.75 -0.19 17.68
N ALA A 98 3.75 -0.79 17.03
CA ALA A 98 4.80 -1.52 17.75
C ALA A 98 5.67 -0.57 18.61
N HIS A 99 5.83 0.67 18.14
CA HIS A 99 6.56 1.76 18.79
C HIS A 99 6.21 3.09 18.11
N PHE A 100 6.66 4.22 18.66
CA PHE A 100 6.34 5.55 18.15
C PHE A 100 7.32 6.11 17.10
N ASP A 101 8.35 5.39 16.73
CA ASP A 101 9.28 5.80 15.67
C ASP A 101 8.76 5.39 14.28
N TRP A 102 7.92 6.23 13.68
CA TRP A 102 7.41 5.99 12.31
C TRP A 102 8.49 6.14 11.23
N TYR A 103 9.63 6.77 11.50
CA TYR A 103 10.74 6.83 10.57
C TYR A 103 11.41 5.46 10.38
N ALA A 104 11.33 4.63 11.41
CA ALA A 104 11.87 3.27 11.43
C ALA A 104 10.80 2.17 11.23
N SER A 105 9.57 2.53 10.83
CA SER A 105 8.46 1.59 10.63
C SER A 105 7.74 1.83 9.32
N ASN A 106 7.30 0.74 8.68
CA ASN A 106 6.42 0.74 7.50
C ASN A 106 5.02 0.20 7.82
N THR A 107 4.67 0.02 9.11
CA THR A 107 3.39 -0.55 9.48
C THR A 107 2.30 0.51 9.52
N ILE A 108 1.12 0.13 9.03
CA ILE A 108 -0.04 1.03 9.09
C ILE A 108 -0.51 1.27 10.52
N GLY A 109 -0.23 0.33 11.44
CA GLY A 109 -0.47 0.53 12.86
C GLY A 109 0.25 1.78 13.40
N ASN A 110 1.49 2.02 12.96
CA ASN A 110 2.22 3.24 13.33
C ASN A 110 1.62 4.49 12.69
N LEU A 111 1.31 4.44 11.39
CA LEU A 111 0.81 5.61 10.67
C LEU A 111 -0.61 5.95 11.10
N GLY A 112 -1.52 4.96 11.07
CA GLY A 112 -2.95 5.18 11.31
C GLY A 112 -3.25 5.71 12.71
N SER A 113 -2.54 5.24 13.74
CA SER A 113 -2.76 5.69 15.11
C SER A 113 -2.12 7.05 15.42
N GLN A 114 -0.97 7.35 14.82
CA GLN A 114 -0.20 8.55 15.15
C GLN A 114 -0.45 9.71 14.17
N GLY A 115 -0.87 9.44 12.94
CA GLY A 115 -0.97 10.45 11.88
C GLY A 115 -1.85 11.66 12.21
N ALA A 116 -2.88 11.48 13.04
CA ALA A 116 -3.74 12.56 13.49
C ALA A 116 -3.07 13.54 14.50
N MET A 117 -1.94 13.14 15.10
CA MET A 117 -1.20 13.95 16.06
C MET A 117 -0.17 14.88 15.40
N TYR A 118 0.12 14.70 14.12
CA TYR A 118 1.23 15.39 13.45
C TYR A 118 0.83 16.04 12.15
N ASP A 119 1.57 17.07 11.76
CA ASP A 119 1.51 17.69 10.45
C ASP A 119 2.76 17.40 9.63
N GLN A 120 2.66 17.69 8.34
CA GLN A 120 3.72 17.53 7.35
C GLN A 120 4.18 18.90 6.84
N LEU A 121 5.29 18.95 6.13
CA LEU A 121 5.74 20.20 5.50
C LEU A 121 4.73 20.66 4.44
N VAL A 122 4.31 19.76 3.57
CA VAL A 122 3.20 19.87 2.62
C VAL A 122 2.43 18.56 2.62
N ARG A 123 1.17 18.56 2.20
CA ARG A 123 0.32 17.35 2.18
C ARG A 123 -0.38 17.20 0.84
N ARG A 124 -0.94 16.04 0.59
CA ARG A 124 -1.87 15.84 -0.52
C ARG A 124 -3.30 16.18 -0.09
N ASP A 125 -4.09 16.68 -1.01
CA ASP A 125 -5.53 16.79 -0.84
C ASP A 125 -6.20 15.55 -1.44
N GLY A 126 -6.44 14.55 -0.62
CA GLY A 126 -7.10 13.31 -1.04
C GLY A 126 -8.60 13.44 -1.30
N ARG A 127 -9.22 14.61 -1.03
CA ARG A 127 -10.65 14.86 -1.26
C ARG A 127 -11.01 15.01 -2.74
N THR A 128 -10.01 15.00 -3.60
CA THR A 128 -10.19 15.06 -5.05
C THR A 128 -9.42 13.94 -5.75
N PRO A 129 -9.92 13.41 -6.87
CA PRO A 129 -9.23 12.35 -7.61
C PRO A 129 -7.80 12.72 -8.06
N ALA A 130 -7.52 14.02 -8.27
CA ALA A 130 -6.21 14.50 -8.69
C ALA A 130 -5.17 14.51 -7.55
N THR A 131 -5.61 14.39 -6.29
CA THR A 131 -4.76 14.41 -5.09
C THR A 131 -3.63 15.46 -5.13
N PRO A 132 -3.93 16.75 -5.40
CA PRO A 132 -2.90 17.77 -5.54
C PRO A 132 -2.13 17.96 -4.24
N ILE A 133 -0.87 18.38 -4.37
CA ILE A 133 -0.05 18.78 -3.22
C ILE A 133 -0.50 20.17 -2.79
N VAL A 134 -0.83 20.32 -1.52
CA VAL A 134 -1.34 21.54 -0.92
C VAL A 134 -0.51 21.96 0.30
N PRO A 135 -0.58 23.24 0.72
CA PRO A 135 0.05 23.72 1.94
C PRO A 135 -0.38 22.95 3.18
N ASP A 136 0.60 22.67 4.06
CA ASP A 136 0.39 22.19 5.42
C ASP A 136 1.17 23.09 6.40
N LEU A 137 2.24 22.66 7.05
CA LEU A 137 3.10 23.54 7.88
C LEU A 137 3.79 24.62 7.04
N ALA A 138 4.18 24.31 5.80
CA ALA A 138 4.60 25.32 4.84
C ALA A 138 3.38 25.87 4.08
N PHE A 139 3.17 27.18 4.16
CA PHE A 139 2.09 27.85 3.42
C PHE A 139 2.47 28.15 1.97
N ARG A 140 3.77 28.15 1.65
CA ARG A 140 4.33 28.43 0.32
C ARG A 140 5.67 27.72 0.16
N TRP A 141 6.00 27.36 -1.08
CA TRP A 141 7.34 26.89 -1.45
C TRP A 141 7.75 27.42 -2.83
N GLU A 142 9.04 27.44 -3.07
CA GLU A 142 9.65 27.85 -4.34
C GLU A 142 10.71 26.83 -4.74
N VAL A 143 10.79 26.55 -6.04
CA VAL A 143 11.84 25.72 -6.63
C VAL A 143 12.69 26.61 -7.52
N ALA A 144 13.99 26.62 -7.30
CA ALA A 144 14.92 27.39 -8.13
C ALA A 144 14.84 26.92 -9.59
N SER A 145 15.14 27.82 -10.53
CA SER A 145 15.01 27.54 -11.97
C SER A 145 15.89 26.39 -12.48
N ASP A 146 16.96 26.06 -11.74
CA ASP A 146 17.84 24.92 -12.01
C ASP A 146 17.35 23.61 -11.40
N GLY A 147 16.25 23.65 -10.62
CA GLY A 147 15.68 22.48 -9.93
C GLY A 147 16.52 21.97 -8.76
N MET A 148 17.58 22.69 -8.35
CA MET A 148 18.55 22.22 -7.35
C MET A 148 18.28 22.73 -5.93
N THR A 149 17.36 23.67 -5.76
CA THR A 149 17.06 24.27 -4.47
C THR A 149 15.55 24.39 -4.28
N TYR A 150 15.08 23.91 -3.13
CA TYR A 150 13.68 23.98 -2.71
C TYR A 150 13.60 24.80 -1.43
N THR A 151 12.85 25.88 -1.43
CA THR A 151 12.67 26.77 -0.28
C THR A 151 11.22 26.74 0.20
N PHE A 152 11.01 26.42 1.46
CA PHE A 152 9.69 26.36 2.09
C PHE A 152 9.55 27.46 3.13
N ASN A 153 8.44 28.20 3.08
CA ASN A 153 8.07 29.21 4.06
C ASN A 153 7.02 28.66 5.00
N LEU A 154 7.33 28.59 6.27
CA LEU A 154 6.49 28.00 7.31
C LEU A 154 5.43 28.97 7.82
N ARG A 155 4.30 28.44 8.28
CA ARG A 155 3.31 29.22 9.04
C ARG A 155 3.93 29.69 10.34
N GLU A 156 3.64 30.94 10.70
CA GLU A 156 4.03 31.51 11.99
C GLU A 156 2.99 31.16 13.07
N GLY A 157 3.43 30.98 14.31
CA GLY A 157 2.57 30.74 15.46
C GLY A 157 1.93 29.34 15.51
N VAL A 158 2.42 28.38 14.74
CA VAL A 158 2.03 26.97 14.90
C VAL A 158 2.61 26.44 16.20
N LEU A 159 1.77 25.83 17.05
CA LEU A 159 2.18 25.29 18.33
C LEU A 159 2.23 23.75 18.30
N PHE A 160 3.25 23.19 18.93
CA PHE A 160 3.21 21.80 19.36
C PHE A 160 2.17 21.61 20.48
N HIS A 161 1.74 20.38 20.72
CA HIS A 161 0.75 20.06 21.74
C HIS A 161 1.16 20.50 23.16
N ASP A 162 2.44 20.64 23.45
CA ASP A 162 3.00 21.13 24.71
C ASP A 162 3.12 22.66 24.79
N GLY A 163 2.72 23.37 23.74
CA GLY A 163 2.67 24.83 23.66
C GLY A 163 3.92 25.51 23.12
N ASP A 164 4.99 24.79 22.81
CA ASP A 164 6.16 25.37 22.15
C ASP A 164 5.88 25.66 20.67
N GLU A 165 6.47 26.72 20.15
CA GLU A 165 6.26 27.13 18.75
C GLU A 165 7.15 26.35 17.79
N LEU A 166 6.55 25.86 16.69
CA LEU A 166 7.25 25.25 15.56
C LEU A 166 8.14 26.26 14.85
N THR A 167 9.34 25.83 14.52
CA THR A 167 10.32 26.61 13.76
C THR A 167 10.99 25.80 12.64
N SER A 168 11.76 26.49 11.80
CA SER A 168 12.58 25.82 10.77
C SER A 168 13.61 24.85 11.37
N ALA A 169 13.98 25.00 12.63
CA ALA A 169 14.89 24.08 13.32
C ALA A 169 14.25 22.69 13.53
N ASP A 170 12.93 22.63 13.75
CA ASP A 170 12.19 21.37 13.90
C ASP A 170 12.07 20.64 12.57
N ILE A 171 11.80 21.38 11.49
CA ILE A 171 11.80 20.83 10.12
C ILE A 171 13.19 20.27 9.77
N LYS A 172 14.24 21.07 10.01
CA LYS A 172 15.61 20.60 9.78
C LYS A 172 15.93 19.34 10.57
N ALA A 173 15.61 19.31 11.86
CA ALA A 173 15.87 18.15 12.71
C ALA A 173 15.14 16.90 12.21
N THR A 174 13.87 17.05 11.77
CA THR A 174 13.08 15.98 11.19
C THR A 174 13.73 15.42 9.90
N TYR A 175 14.06 16.30 8.96
CA TYR A 175 14.63 15.84 7.69
C TYR A 175 16.09 15.40 7.81
N ASP A 176 16.88 15.96 8.74
CA ASP A 176 18.21 15.43 9.06
C ASP A 176 18.11 13.99 9.63
N ARG A 177 17.12 13.74 10.53
CA ARG A 177 16.84 12.40 11.06
C ARG A 177 16.41 11.40 9.98
N ILE A 178 15.69 11.88 8.95
CA ILE A 178 15.23 11.07 7.82
C ILE A 178 16.37 10.79 6.85
N ILE A 179 17.09 11.83 6.41
CA ILE A 179 18.00 11.80 5.25
C ILE A 179 19.42 11.41 5.67
N PHE A 180 19.88 11.90 6.83
CA PHE A 180 21.23 11.74 7.35
C PHE A 180 21.25 11.03 8.72
N PRO A 181 20.55 9.88 8.88
CA PRO A 181 20.55 9.17 10.15
C PRO A 181 21.96 8.74 10.52
N THR A 182 22.27 8.68 11.83
CA THR A 182 23.50 8.04 12.32
C THR A 182 23.42 6.52 12.06
N GLU A 183 24.55 5.83 12.14
CA GLU A 183 24.62 4.36 11.90
C GLU A 183 23.73 3.55 12.86
N GLU A 184 23.38 4.11 14.01
CA GLU A 184 22.54 3.47 15.03
C GLU A 184 21.03 3.66 14.77
N LEU A 185 20.66 4.55 13.84
CA LEU A 185 19.29 4.93 13.58
C LEU A 185 18.80 4.39 12.23
N VAL A 186 17.71 3.64 12.26
CA VAL A 186 17.02 3.19 11.04
C VAL A 186 16.16 4.33 10.49
N SER A 187 16.27 4.61 9.18
CA SER A 187 15.37 5.48 8.44
C SER A 187 14.93 4.81 7.15
N LEU A 188 13.72 4.30 7.14
CA LEU A 188 13.11 3.70 5.96
C LEU A 188 12.68 4.75 4.92
N ARG A 189 12.81 6.06 5.25
CA ARG A 189 12.42 7.20 4.39
C ARG A 189 13.62 7.84 3.70
N LYS A 190 14.84 7.50 4.06
CA LYS A 190 16.05 8.01 3.44
C LYS A 190 16.05 7.83 1.92
N ALA A 191 15.55 6.71 1.44
CA ALA A 191 15.48 6.38 0.03
C ALA A 191 14.58 7.33 -0.79
N PHE A 192 13.68 8.10 -0.16
CA PHE A 192 12.83 9.08 -0.85
C PHE A 192 13.58 10.36 -1.23
N PHE A 193 14.70 10.62 -0.57
CA PHE A 193 15.48 11.83 -0.72
C PHE A 193 16.94 11.60 -1.13
N PRO A 194 17.23 10.71 -2.09
CA PRO A 194 18.61 10.30 -2.40
C PRO A 194 19.45 11.46 -2.97
N ALA A 195 18.81 12.49 -3.53
CA ALA A 195 19.50 13.63 -4.12
C ALA A 195 19.71 14.80 -3.14
N ILE A 196 19.05 14.83 -1.98
CA ILE A 196 19.22 15.94 -1.03
C ILE A 196 20.58 15.82 -0.35
N SER A 197 21.38 16.87 -0.43
CA SER A 197 22.71 16.99 0.16
C SER A 197 22.76 17.84 1.42
N GLU A 198 21.84 18.81 1.55
CA GLU A 198 21.80 19.75 2.67
C GLU A 198 20.37 20.15 3.01
N VAL A 199 20.11 20.34 4.32
CA VAL A 199 18.90 20.98 4.85
C VAL A 199 19.34 22.18 5.69
N ASN A 200 18.93 23.38 5.30
CA ASN A 200 19.38 24.64 5.89
C ASN A 200 18.21 25.42 6.48
N THR A 201 18.41 26.02 7.63
CA THR A 201 17.50 27.04 8.22
C THR A 201 18.00 28.42 7.79
N LEU A 202 17.24 29.13 6.95
CA LEU A 202 17.62 30.48 6.52
C LEU A 202 17.22 31.53 7.55
N ASP A 203 16.06 31.32 8.19
CA ASP A 203 15.56 32.09 9.32
C ASP A 203 14.59 31.23 10.15
N LYS A 204 13.89 31.84 11.13
CA LYS A 204 12.97 31.11 12.04
C LYS A 204 11.87 30.32 11.29
N TYR A 205 11.44 30.77 10.12
CA TYR A 205 10.31 30.20 9.39
C TYR A 205 10.63 29.86 7.94
N THR A 206 11.91 29.81 7.58
CA THR A 206 12.32 29.45 6.22
C THR A 206 13.33 28.32 6.26
N VAL A 207 13.00 27.21 5.58
CA VAL A 207 13.87 26.05 5.40
C VAL A 207 14.22 25.86 3.92
N GLU A 208 15.47 25.53 3.64
CA GLU A 208 16.00 25.29 2.31
C GLU A 208 16.55 23.87 2.20
N PHE A 209 16.22 23.19 1.11
CA PHE A 209 16.78 21.89 0.74
C PHE A 209 17.61 22.04 -0.52
N LYS A 210 18.88 21.60 -0.49
CA LYS A 210 19.77 21.58 -1.64
C LYS A 210 19.99 20.18 -2.16
N LEU A 211 20.00 20.05 -3.47
CA LEU A 211 20.23 18.80 -4.17
C LEU A 211 21.68 18.71 -4.65
N ALA A 212 22.26 17.50 -4.62
CA ALA A 212 23.54 17.19 -5.23
C ALA A 212 23.41 16.95 -6.75
N GLU A 213 22.22 16.55 -7.21
CA GLU A 213 21.90 16.29 -8.61
C GLU A 213 20.43 16.65 -8.91
N PRO A 214 20.07 17.01 -10.15
CA PRO A 214 18.70 17.36 -10.51
C PRO A 214 17.76 16.17 -10.34
N ARG A 215 16.54 16.46 -9.88
CA ARG A 215 15.42 15.50 -9.78
C ARG A 215 14.17 16.12 -10.40
N ALA A 216 13.31 15.28 -10.94
CA ALA A 216 11.98 15.74 -11.33
C ALA A 216 11.25 16.32 -10.11
N SER A 217 10.83 17.59 -10.23
CA SER A 217 10.20 18.30 -9.11
C SER A 217 8.93 17.59 -8.61
N ALA A 218 8.17 16.96 -9.50
CA ALA A 218 6.97 16.21 -9.15
C ALA A 218 7.29 15.04 -8.22
N THR A 219 8.35 14.26 -8.50
CA THR A 219 8.79 13.13 -7.67
C THR A 219 9.22 13.60 -6.28
N LEU A 220 10.04 14.64 -6.21
CA LEU A 220 10.53 15.14 -4.92
C LEU A 220 9.42 15.79 -4.10
N MET A 221 8.52 16.55 -4.73
CA MET A 221 7.35 17.10 -4.04
C MET A 221 6.39 16.02 -3.56
N ALA A 222 6.24 14.91 -4.30
CA ALA A 222 5.48 13.75 -3.85
C ALA A 222 6.09 13.12 -2.59
N ALA A 223 7.43 13.05 -2.52
CA ALA A 223 8.14 12.59 -1.32
C ALA A 223 7.89 13.52 -0.11
N PHE A 224 7.99 14.83 -0.28
CA PHE A 224 7.69 15.80 0.80
C PHE A 224 6.24 15.72 1.28
N ALA A 225 5.30 15.41 0.36
CA ALA A 225 3.87 15.30 0.67
C ALA A 225 3.45 13.91 1.13
N SER A 226 4.39 12.97 1.27
CA SER A 226 4.07 11.65 1.81
C SER A 226 3.63 11.75 3.26
N GLU A 227 2.58 11.03 3.61
CA GLU A 227 2.02 10.95 4.96
C GLU A 227 3.03 10.51 6.03
N TRP A 228 4.08 9.84 5.61
CA TRP A 228 5.17 9.41 6.51
C TRP A 228 6.15 10.53 6.88
N MET A 229 6.01 11.71 6.26
CA MET A 229 6.87 12.87 6.52
C MET A 229 6.33 13.75 7.64
N MET A 230 5.77 13.12 8.68
CA MET A 230 5.31 13.79 9.89
C MET A 230 6.47 14.49 10.59
N VAL A 231 6.23 15.74 11.01
CA VAL A 231 7.26 16.57 11.64
C VAL A 231 7.28 16.35 13.15
N SER A 232 8.46 16.01 13.67
CA SER A 232 8.71 15.90 15.11
C SER A 232 9.41 17.15 15.64
N LYS A 233 9.21 17.39 16.91
CA LYS A 233 9.87 18.46 17.65
C LYS A 233 11.36 18.17 17.82
N LYS A 234 12.21 19.16 17.56
CA LYS A 234 13.68 19.02 17.68
C LYS A 234 14.11 18.57 19.08
N SER A 235 13.52 19.13 20.14
CA SER A 235 13.87 18.76 21.51
C SER A 235 13.60 17.28 21.81
N THR A 236 12.54 16.70 21.23
CA THR A 236 12.27 15.26 21.35
C THR A 236 13.39 14.41 20.76
N PHE A 237 13.95 14.80 19.62
CA PHE A 237 15.13 14.12 19.06
C PHE A 237 16.38 14.32 19.93
N ASP A 238 16.63 15.54 20.40
CA ASP A 238 17.79 15.85 21.22
C ASP A 238 17.80 15.04 22.53
N GLU A 239 16.64 14.91 23.20
CA GLU A 239 16.46 14.18 24.44
C GLU A 239 16.60 12.66 24.28
N ASN A 240 16.26 12.13 23.10
CA ASN A 240 16.22 10.70 22.84
C ASN A 240 17.29 10.23 21.82
N SER A 241 18.29 11.06 21.53
CA SER A 241 19.33 10.75 20.52
C SER A 241 18.77 10.34 19.17
N GLY A 242 17.62 10.91 18.78
CA GLY A 242 16.91 10.62 17.52
C GLY A 242 16.13 9.30 17.49
N ASN A 243 16.15 8.51 18.57
CA ASN A 243 15.45 7.22 18.65
C ASN A 243 14.11 7.38 19.38
N LEU A 244 13.01 7.31 18.65
CA LEU A 244 11.66 7.48 19.20
C LEU A 244 10.99 6.16 19.59
N ARG A 245 11.68 5.01 19.45
CA ARG A 245 11.09 3.69 19.74
C ARG A 245 10.67 3.50 21.19
N LEU A 246 11.35 4.19 22.10
CA LEU A 246 11.11 4.10 23.54
C LEU A 246 10.35 5.30 24.11
N VAL A 247 9.83 6.16 23.24
CA VAL A 247 9.07 7.34 23.63
C VAL A 247 7.60 7.04 23.39
N ASP A 248 6.82 6.96 24.47
CA ASP A 248 5.40 6.60 24.39
C ASP A 248 4.50 7.76 23.96
N ASP A 249 4.86 8.98 24.29
CA ASP A 249 4.16 10.20 23.94
C ASP A 249 5.16 11.30 23.61
N HIS A 250 5.00 11.91 22.45
CA HIS A 250 5.79 13.10 22.10
C HIS A 250 4.92 14.09 21.31
N PRO A 251 5.07 15.40 21.58
CA PRO A 251 4.16 16.39 21.05
C PRO A 251 4.29 16.54 19.55
N GLY A 252 3.15 16.51 18.84
CA GLY A 252 2.99 16.90 17.46
C GLY A 252 2.38 18.30 17.33
N THR A 253 2.10 18.70 16.10
CA THR A 253 1.38 19.93 15.76
C THR A 253 -0.01 19.68 15.22
N GLY A 254 -0.42 18.41 15.12
CA GLY A 254 -1.61 17.94 14.42
C GLY A 254 -2.94 18.29 15.09
N PRO A 255 -4.05 17.93 14.43
CA PRO A 255 -5.40 18.29 14.86
C PRO A 255 -5.86 17.58 16.15
N PHE A 256 -5.20 16.49 16.55
CA PHE A 256 -5.57 15.75 17.76
C PHE A 256 -4.37 15.56 18.69
N VAL A 257 -4.66 15.53 19.99
CA VAL A 257 -3.71 15.33 21.10
C VAL A 257 -3.90 13.94 21.68
N TYR A 258 -2.82 13.26 22.01
CA TYR A 258 -2.85 11.97 22.68
C TYR A 258 -3.47 12.07 24.09
N VAL A 259 -4.38 11.14 24.39
CA VAL A 259 -5.01 11.02 25.70
C VAL A 259 -4.55 9.75 26.40
N SER A 260 -4.78 8.60 25.78
CA SER A 260 -4.48 7.30 26.37
C SER A 260 -4.39 6.19 25.35
N ARG A 261 -3.80 5.07 25.75
CA ARG A 261 -3.90 3.79 25.04
C ARG A 261 -4.01 2.64 26.02
N ASP A 262 -4.66 1.59 25.56
CA ASP A 262 -4.67 0.27 26.23
C ASP A 262 -4.42 -0.84 25.19
N ASP A 263 -4.71 -2.09 25.56
CA ASP A 263 -4.52 -3.24 24.67
C ASP A 263 -5.53 -3.27 23.51
N ASP A 264 -6.66 -2.58 23.62
CA ASP A 264 -7.78 -2.63 22.69
C ASP A 264 -7.96 -1.33 21.87
N SER A 265 -7.45 -0.20 22.35
CA SER A 265 -7.70 1.11 21.73
C SER A 265 -6.62 2.18 21.97
N TRP A 266 -6.77 3.25 21.23
CA TRP A 266 -5.96 4.48 21.27
C TRP A 266 -6.89 5.67 21.21
N GLU A 267 -6.84 6.54 22.24
CA GLU A 267 -7.71 7.70 22.36
C GLU A 267 -6.96 9.01 22.12
N LEU A 268 -7.58 9.87 21.33
CA LEU A 268 -7.12 11.22 21.02
C LEU A 268 -8.26 12.21 21.29
N GLU A 269 -7.94 13.44 21.66
CA GLU A 269 -8.89 14.56 21.76
C GLU A 269 -8.53 15.69 20.80
N ALA A 270 -9.52 16.49 20.42
CA ALA A 270 -9.33 17.62 19.52
C ALA A 270 -8.32 18.62 20.10
N ASN A 271 -7.33 19.03 19.30
CA ASN A 271 -6.35 20.04 19.68
C ASN A 271 -7.00 21.45 19.70
N PRO A 272 -7.19 22.07 20.87
CA PRO A 272 -7.82 23.39 20.95
C PRO A 272 -6.97 24.52 20.37
N ASN A 273 -5.68 24.27 20.17
CA ASN A 273 -4.70 25.21 19.64
C ASN A 273 -4.27 24.87 18.20
N TYR A 274 -5.04 24.02 17.52
CA TYR A 274 -4.70 23.65 16.13
C TYR A 274 -4.65 24.89 15.24
N TRP A 275 -3.60 25.01 14.43
CA TRP A 275 -3.36 26.18 13.59
C TRP A 275 -4.43 26.39 12.50
N ASN A 276 -5.15 25.34 12.10
CA ASN A 276 -6.28 25.45 11.17
C ASN A 276 -7.59 25.66 11.96
N PRO A 277 -8.20 26.87 11.92
CA PRO A 277 -9.40 27.18 12.70
C PRO A 277 -10.65 26.41 12.24
N ASP A 278 -10.59 25.84 11.02
CA ASP A 278 -11.67 25.05 10.43
C ASP A 278 -11.53 23.54 10.69
N ALA A 279 -10.65 23.15 11.63
CA ALA A 279 -10.38 21.74 11.99
C ALA A 279 -9.89 21.63 13.45
N PRO A 280 -9.99 20.43 14.08
CA PRO A 280 -10.82 19.31 13.66
C PRO A 280 -12.31 19.56 13.90
N TRP A 281 -13.20 18.72 13.34
CA TRP A 281 -14.65 18.86 13.49
C TRP A 281 -15.25 17.97 14.56
N VAL A 282 -14.63 16.85 14.88
CA VAL A 282 -15.04 15.95 15.96
C VAL A 282 -14.28 16.26 17.25
N ASP A 283 -14.88 15.94 18.42
CA ASP A 283 -14.28 16.23 19.73
C ASP A 283 -13.22 15.19 20.11
N THR A 284 -13.48 13.91 19.81
CA THR A 284 -12.59 12.80 20.14
C THR A 284 -12.46 11.85 18.95
N LEU A 285 -11.35 11.09 18.95
CA LEU A 285 -11.06 10.08 18.00
C LEU A 285 -10.55 8.83 18.73
N GLU A 286 -11.27 7.72 18.61
CA GLU A 286 -10.91 6.43 19.17
C GLU A 286 -10.52 5.45 18.07
N HIS A 287 -9.28 4.99 18.07
CA HIS A 287 -8.82 3.89 17.23
C HIS A 287 -9.01 2.56 17.97
N ILE A 288 -9.94 1.73 17.52
CA ILE A 288 -10.20 0.41 18.06
C ILE A 288 -9.39 -0.62 17.27
N TRP A 289 -8.56 -1.40 17.95
CA TRP A 289 -7.69 -2.37 17.30
C TRP A 289 -8.47 -3.57 16.77
N LEU A 290 -8.52 -3.72 15.47
CA LEU A 290 -9.19 -4.82 14.77
C LEU A 290 -8.21 -5.49 13.81
N VAL A 291 -8.28 -6.80 13.73
CA VAL A 291 -7.46 -7.56 12.78
C VAL A 291 -8.03 -7.40 11.37
N ALA A 292 -7.23 -6.96 10.44
CA ALA A 292 -7.63 -6.79 9.04
C ALA A 292 -8.13 -8.10 8.41
N TRP A 293 -9.11 -8.00 7.50
CA TRP A 293 -9.71 -9.10 6.73
C TRP A 293 -10.41 -10.18 7.57
N THR A 294 -10.74 -9.88 8.80
CA THR A 294 -11.47 -10.81 9.67
C THR A 294 -12.97 -10.51 9.72
N PRO A 295 -13.81 -11.51 10.06
CA PRO A 295 -15.24 -11.28 10.28
C PRO A 295 -15.53 -10.31 11.42
N GLU A 296 -14.66 -10.25 12.44
CA GLU A 296 -14.78 -9.36 13.60
C GLU A 296 -14.66 -7.89 13.16
N ASN A 297 -13.78 -7.62 12.19
CA ASN A 297 -13.62 -6.29 11.60
C ASN A 297 -14.91 -5.81 10.92
N THR A 298 -15.54 -6.68 10.14
CA THR A 298 -16.85 -6.42 9.53
C THR A 298 -17.97 -6.30 10.56
N ALA A 299 -17.98 -7.15 11.56
CA ALA A 299 -19.01 -7.17 12.61
C ALA A 299 -18.99 -5.91 13.47
N ALA A 300 -17.82 -5.32 13.73
CA ALA A 300 -17.70 -4.07 14.47
C ALA A 300 -18.43 -2.92 13.75
N LEU A 301 -18.28 -2.80 12.44
CA LEU A 301 -18.98 -1.80 11.63
C LEU A 301 -20.49 -2.08 11.55
N LEU A 302 -20.89 -3.32 11.24
CA LEU A 302 -22.30 -3.71 11.17
C LEU A 302 -23.04 -3.52 12.50
N GLY A 303 -22.33 -3.71 13.62
CA GLY A 303 -22.85 -3.52 14.97
C GLY A 303 -22.87 -2.08 15.47
N GLY A 304 -22.31 -1.14 14.71
CA GLY A 304 -22.17 0.28 15.11
C GLY A 304 -21.12 0.51 16.19
N ASN A 305 -20.19 -0.42 16.38
CA ASN A 305 -19.07 -0.27 17.30
C ASN A 305 -17.95 0.62 16.71
N THR A 306 -17.92 0.75 15.37
CA THR A 306 -17.07 1.66 14.63
C THR A 306 -17.90 2.49 13.66
N ASP A 307 -17.49 3.73 13.42
CA ASP A 307 -18.09 4.61 12.41
C ASP A 307 -17.43 4.42 11.03
N TRP A 308 -16.18 3.95 11.03
CA TRP A 308 -15.42 3.63 9.84
C TRP A 308 -14.49 2.44 10.09
N THR A 309 -14.33 1.61 9.08
CA THR A 309 -13.45 0.44 9.15
C THR A 309 -12.84 0.16 7.78
N MET A 310 -11.53 -0.05 7.74
CA MET A 310 -10.79 -0.44 6.54
C MET A 310 -10.42 -1.93 6.55
N TRP A 311 -9.95 -2.42 5.40
CA TRP A 311 -9.57 -3.81 5.21
C TRP A 311 -10.63 -4.83 5.62
N LEU A 312 -11.88 -4.54 5.23
CA LEU A 312 -12.92 -5.54 5.28
C LEU A 312 -12.50 -6.74 4.43
N ALA A 313 -12.84 -7.95 4.87
CA ALA A 313 -12.64 -9.12 4.03
C ALA A 313 -13.33 -8.93 2.67
N PRO A 314 -12.70 -9.24 1.53
CA PRO A 314 -13.26 -8.98 0.20
C PRO A 314 -14.66 -9.54 0.02
N LYS A 315 -14.95 -10.69 0.63
CA LYS A 315 -16.28 -11.30 0.64
C LYS A 315 -17.35 -10.38 1.24
N ASP A 316 -17.02 -9.73 2.36
CA ASP A 316 -17.96 -8.88 3.09
C ASP A 316 -17.95 -7.45 2.55
N GLY A 317 -16.75 -6.95 2.20
CA GLY A 317 -16.52 -5.58 1.72
C GLY A 317 -17.19 -5.28 0.38
N ARG A 318 -17.31 -6.27 -0.52
CA ARG A 318 -17.99 -6.11 -1.81
C ARG A 318 -19.44 -5.62 -1.67
N ASP A 319 -20.13 -6.06 -0.65
CA ASP A 319 -21.57 -5.84 -0.46
C ASP A 319 -21.88 -4.94 0.76
N ILE A 320 -20.86 -4.38 1.43
CA ILE A 320 -21.06 -3.64 2.69
C ILE A 320 -21.99 -2.44 2.52
N GLY A 321 -21.88 -1.71 1.42
CA GLY A 321 -22.75 -0.57 1.10
C GLY A 321 -24.21 -0.96 0.78
N GLY A 322 -24.53 -2.25 0.66
CA GLY A 322 -25.91 -2.74 0.57
C GLY A 322 -26.65 -2.82 1.92
N ASN A 323 -25.93 -2.66 3.03
CA ASN A 323 -26.51 -2.66 4.36
C ASN A 323 -27.11 -1.28 4.69
N PRO A 324 -28.35 -1.20 5.24
CA PRO A 324 -28.97 0.06 5.61
C PRO A 324 -28.11 0.85 6.59
N GLY A 325 -27.90 2.14 6.31
CA GLY A 325 -27.12 3.05 7.15
C GLY A 325 -25.60 2.94 6.98
N LEU A 326 -25.13 2.16 5.99
CA LEU A 326 -23.72 1.99 5.69
C LEU A 326 -23.40 2.37 4.24
N ASN A 327 -22.19 2.81 4.04
CA ASN A 327 -21.53 3.02 2.76
C ASN A 327 -20.36 2.08 2.60
N GLY A 328 -19.92 1.87 1.38
CA GLY A 328 -18.74 1.07 1.09
C GLY A 328 -17.96 1.61 -0.09
N ALA A 329 -16.66 1.41 -0.06
CA ALA A 329 -15.78 1.72 -1.17
C ALA A 329 -14.82 0.56 -1.45
N ARG A 330 -14.49 0.41 -2.73
CA ARG A 330 -13.43 -0.46 -3.24
C ARG A 330 -12.33 0.43 -3.80
N MET A 331 -11.11 0.22 -3.36
CA MET A 331 -9.97 1.02 -3.78
C MET A 331 -8.79 0.14 -4.14
N ASN A 332 -7.99 0.58 -5.10
CA ASN A 332 -6.70 -0.03 -5.40
C ASN A 332 -5.63 0.63 -4.52
N SER A 333 -4.82 -0.17 -3.84
CA SER A 333 -3.68 0.34 -3.11
C SER A 333 -2.41 0.29 -3.97
N PHE A 334 -1.42 1.12 -3.64
CA PHE A 334 -0.08 1.04 -4.22
C PHE A 334 0.77 -0.12 -3.66
N THR A 335 0.13 -1.13 -3.07
CA THR A 335 0.81 -2.30 -2.56
C THR A 335 0.95 -3.32 -3.68
N GLN A 336 2.17 -3.71 -3.98
CA GLN A 336 2.44 -4.82 -4.89
C GLN A 336 2.75 -6.11 -4.13
N GLY A 337 2.31 -7.24 -4.68
CA GLY A 337 2.73 -8.55 -4.25
C GLY A 337 3.90 -9.02 -5.11
N LEU A 338 5.02 -9.33 -4.47
CA LEU A 338 6.18 -9.94 -5.09
C LEU A 338 6.47 -11.29 -4.45
N ILE A 339 7.00 -12.19 -5.26
CA ILE A 339 7.57 -13.44 -4.79
C ILE A 339 9.07 -13.37 -5.11
N PRO A 340 9.89 -12.78 -4.21
CA PRO A 340 11.31 -12.60 -4.44
C PRO A 340 12.05 -13.94 -4.43
N PHE A 341 13.05 -14.04 -5.31
CA PHE A 341 14.09 -15.06 -5.26
C PHE A 341 15.33 -14.49 -4.56
N ASN A 342 16.00 -15.26 -3.73
CA ASN A 342 17.32 -14.86 -3.25
C ASN A 342 18.35 -15.06 -4.38
N THR A 343 18.66 -13.96 -5.10
CA THR A 343 19.55 -14.05 -6.27
C THR A 343 21.03 -14.26 -5.92
N GLU A 344 21.40 -14.26 -4.64
CA GLU A 344 22.75 -14.57 -4.15
C GLU A 344 22.88 -16.04 -3.71
N ALA A 345 21.77 -16.81 -3.64
CA ALA A 345 21.75 -18.21 -3.25
C ALA A 345 21.46 -19.15 -4.46
N GLU A 346 22.19 -20.29 -4.51
CA GLU A 346 21.85 -21.33 -5.46
C GLU A 346 20.51 -21.99 -5.12
N PRO A 347 19.66 -22.31 -6.12
CA PRO A 347 19.93 -22.28 -7.55
C PRO A 347 19.53 -20.94 -8.22
N PHE A 348 19.12 -19.93 -7.47
CA PHE A 348 18.54 -18.67 -7.98
C PHE A 348 19.58 -17.62 -8.40
N THR A 349 20.88 -17.91 -8.31
CA THR A 349 21.93 -17.13 -9.00
C THR A 349 21.74 -17.16 -10.51
N ASP A 350 21.20 -18.26 -11.10
CA ASP A 350 20.91 -18.40 -12.53
C ASP A 350 19.52 -17.87 -12.89
N LYS A 351 19.45 -16.83 -13.74
CA LYS A 351 18.18 -16.27 -14.21
C LYS A 351 17.29 -17.25 -14.99
N ARG A 352 17.87 -18.29 -15.59
CA ARG A 352 17.09 -19.34 -16.29
C ARG A 352 16.25 -20.14 -15.30
N VAL A 353 16.80 -20.41 -14.10
CA VAL A 353 16.06 -21.06 -13.02
C VAL A 353 14.94 -20.18 -12.54
N ARG A 354 15.20 -18.89 -12.29
CA ARG A 354 14.16 -17.94 -11.86
C ARG A 354 13.02 -17.82 -12.88
N ARG A 355 13.36 -17.73 -14.16
CA ARG A 355 12.36 -17.73 -15.25
C ARG A 355 11.57 -19.03 -15.31
N ALA A 356 12.20 -20.17 -15.12
CA ALA A 356 11.53 -21.47 -15.12
C ALA A 356 10.51 -21.57 -13.98
N PHE A 357 10.86 -21.08 -12.78
CA PHE A 357 9.96 -21.06 -11.63
C PHE A 357 8.78 -20.12 -11.88
N TRP A 358 9.00 -18.94 -12.47
CA TRP A 358 7.92 -18.03 -12.84
C TRP A 358 6.93 -18.66 -13.82
N LEU A 359 7.43 -19.29 -14.91
CA LEU A 359 6.58 -19.94 -15.93
C LEU A 359 5.78 -21.13 -15.36
N ALA A 360 6.25 -21.73 -14.27
CA ALA A 360 5.61 -22.89 -13.65
C ALA A 360 4.51 -22.54 -12.64
N VAL A 361 4.39 -21.26 -12.23
CA VAL A 361 3.40 -20.81 -11.25
C VAL A 361 2.17 -20.25 -11.97
N ASP A 362 0.99 -20.77 -11.63
CA ASP A 362 -0.32 -20.29 -12.14
C ASP A 362 -0.84 -19.18 -11.23
N GLU A 363 -0.42 -17.94 -11.51
CA GLU A 363 -0.83 -16.76 -10.74
C GLU A 363 -2.36 -16.55 -10.74
N PRO A 364 -3.08 -16.66 -11.88
CA PRO A 364 -4.54 -16.59 -11.89
C PRO A 364 -5.23 -17.59 -10.98
N ALA A 365 -4.75 -18.85 -10.94
CA ALA A 365 -5.32 -19.88 -10.07
C ALA A 365 -5.12 -19.55 -8.58
N ILE A 366 -3.96 -19.00 -8.22
CA ILE A 366 -3.70 -18.56 -6.84
C ILE A 366 -4.60 -17.39 -6.45
N GLN A 367 -4.80 -16.42 -7.36
CA GLN A 367 -5.70 -15.29 -7.10
C GLN A 367 -7.14 -15.73 -6.92
N GLU A 368 -7.61 -16.65 -7.74
CA GLU A 368 -8.96 -17.22 -7.58
C GLU A 368 -9.10 -17.93 -6.24
N ALA A 369 -8.06 -18.65 -5.78
CA ALA A 369 -8.06 -19.32 -4.48
C ALA A 369 -8.05 -18.35 -3.29
N THR A 370 -7.49 -17.14 -3.45
CA THR A 370 -7.37 -16.16 -2.37
C THR A 370 -8.41 -15.04 -2.41
N LYS A 371 -9.22 -14.94 -3.46
CA LYS A 371 -10.13 -13.81 -3.73
C LYS A 371 -11.07 -13.40 -2.59
N ASP A 372 -11.43 -14.33 -1.70
CA ASP A 372 -12.34 -14.08 -0.59
C ASP A 372 -11.64 -13.58 0.69
N VAL A 373 -10.31 -13.73 0.75
CA VAL A 373 -9.48 -13.30 1.88
C VAL A 373 -8.51 -12.19 1.52
N GLN A 374 -8.13 -12.06 0.24
CA GLN A 374 -7.33 -10.97 -0.29
C GLN A 374 -7.64 -10.80 -1.78
N SER A 375 -8.02 -9.62 -2.18
CA SER A 375 -8.20 -9.30 -3.60
C SER A 375 -6.92 -8.65 -4.14
N LEU A 376 -6.36 -9.28 -5.17
CA LEU A 376 -5.15 -8.82 -5.84
C LEU A 376 -5.48 -8.54 -7.30
N ASP A 377 -4.79 -7.59 -7.91
CA ASP A 377 -4.98 -7.24 -9.31
C ASP A 377 -3.66 -7.40 -10.08
N PHE A 378 -3.73 -7.91 -11.30
CA PHE A 378 -2.56 -8.11 -12.14
C PHE A 378 -2.15 -6.86 -12.91
N GLY A 379 -0.86 -6.74 -13.22
CA GLY A 379 -0.39 -5.68 -14.11
C GLY A 379 1.13 -5.61 -14.30
N GLY A 380 1.84 -6.64 -13.90
CA GLY A 380 3.30 -6.71 -14.00
C GLY A 380 3.99 -5.88 -12.90
N PHE A 381 5.12 -5.29 -13.25
CA PHE A 381 5.96 -4.60 -12.28
C PHE A 381 5.52 -3.17 -11.94
N PHE A 382 4.73 -2.50 -12.77
CA PHE A 382 4.22 -1.16 -12.47
C PHE A 382 2.78 -1.21 -11.99
N VAL A 383 2.44 -0.35 -11.04
CA VAL A 383 1.13 -0.29 -10.42
C VAL A 383 0.04 0.00 -11.44
N LYS A 384 -1.02 -0.82 -11.44
CA LYS A 384 -2.19 -0.65 -12.30
C LYS A 384 -2.81 0.73 -12.11
N GLY A 385 -3.27 1.31 -13.23
CA GLY A 385 -3.83 2.67 -13.25
C GLY A 385 -2.79 3.76 -13.47
N THR A 386 -1.49 3.45 -13.38
CA THR A 386 -0.44 4.38 -13.83
C THR A 386 -0.24 4.25 -15.35
N PRO A 387 0.26 5.30 -16.02
CA PRO A 387 0.58 5.26 -17.46
C PRO A 387 1.64 4.22 -17.83
N PHE A 388 2.35 3.71 -16.84
CA PHE A 388 3.47 2.77 -16.98
C PHE A 388 3.06 1.31 -16.88
N ALA A 389 1.85 1.05 -16.38
CA ALA A 389 1.33 -0.30 -16.20
C ALA A 389 1.08 -1.00 -17.54
N MET A 390 1.16 -2.32 -17.53
CA MET A 390 0.75 -3.14 -18.67
C MET A 390 -0.76 -3.10 -18.84
N THR A 391 -1.21 -3.06 -20.10
CA THR A 391 -2.63 -3.22 -20.39
C THR A 391 -3.07 -4.67 -20.10
N PRO A 392 -4.36 -4.93 -19.83
CA PRO A 392 -4.86 -6.28 -19.65
C PRO A 392 -4.53 -7.23 -20.82
N ALA A 393 -4.50 -6.71 -22.05
CA ALA A 393 -4.13 -7.50 -23.24
C ALA A 393 -2.64 -7.89 -23.20
N GLN A 394 -1.75 -7.00 -22.76
CA GLN A 394 -0.33 -7.31 -22.61
C GLN A 394 -0.10 -8.33 -21.50
N VAL A 395 -0.79 -8.19 -20.36
CA VAL A 395 -0.74 -9.16 -19.26
C VAL A 395 -1.12 -10.54 -19.76
N MET A 396 -2.26 -10.67 -20.42
CA MET A 396 -2.74 -11.96 -20.96
C MET A 396 -1.88 -12.54 -22.09
N ALA A 397 -1.08 -11.72 -22.76
CA ALA A 397 -0.14 -12.16 -23.79
C ALA A 397 1.23 -12.59 -23.22
N THR A 398 1.52 -12.29 -21.95
CA THR A 398 2.83 -12.54 -21.34
C THR A 398 2.83 -13.91 -20.63
N PRO A 399 3.68 -14.88 -21.07
CA PRO A 399 3.88 -16.13 -20.33
C PRO A 399 4.31 -15.86 -18.89
N GLY A 400 3.78 -16.64 -17.95
CA GLY A 400 3.99 -16.47 -16.51
C GLY A 400 3.02 -15.50 -15.82
N MET A 401 2.36 -14.58 -16.59
CA MET A 401 1.31 -13.69 -16.05
C MET A 401 -0.11 -14.20 -16.36
N ARG A 402 -0.25 -15.22 -17.13
CA ARG A 402 -1.47 -15.97 -17.41
C ARG A 402 -1.31 -17.40 -16.95
N SER A 403 -2.39 -18.16 -16.89
CA SER A 403 -2.29 -19.60 -16.60
C SER A 403 -1.33 -20.26 -17.59
N PRO A 404 -0.38 -21.09 -17.10
CA PRO A 404 0.60 -21.75 -17.94
C PRO A 404 -0.03 -22.68 -18.97
N THR A 405 0.49 -22.64 -20.19
CA THR A 405 0.20 -23.65 -21.23
C THR A 405 1.20 -24.80 -21.14
N ASP A 406 0.93 -25.89 -21.87
CA ASP A 406 1.89 -27.00 -22.00
C ASP A 406 3.23 -26.54 -22.60
N GLU A 407 3.21 -25.56 -23.51
CA GLU A 407 4.40 -24.94 -24.10
C GLU A 407 5.20 -24.14 -23.05
N ASP A 408 4.54 -23.39 -22.18
CA ASP A 408 5.20 -22.64 -21.11
C ASP A 408 5.90 -23.57 -20.11
N ILE A 409 5.24 -24.67 -19.76
CA ILE A 409 5.84 -25.70 -18.88
C ILE A 409 7.01 -26.40 -19.57
N ALA A 410 6.90 -26.71 -20.87
CA ALA A 410 8.01 -27.29 -21.63
C ALA A 410 9.21 -26.32 -21.71
N GLU A 411 8.98 -25.00 -21.91
CA GLU A 411 10.02 -23.96 -21.81
C GLU A 411 10.67 -23.95 -20.44
N ALA A 412 9.88 -23.98 -19.37
CA ALA A 412 10.39 -23.98 -17.99
C ALA A 412 11.30 -25.18 -17.71
N GLN A 413 10.88 -26.38 -18.14
CA GLN A 413 11.66 -27.60 -17.98
C GLN A 413 12.95 -27.58 -18.82
N ALA A 414 12.91 -27.02 -20.03
CA ALA A 414 14.10 -26.84 -20.87
C ALA A 414 15.10 -25.88 -20.22
N LEU A 415 14.65 -24.75 -19.68
CA LEU A 415 15.49 -23.78 -18.98
C LEU A 415 16.17 -24.39 -17.75
N LEU A 416 15.47 -25.23 -16.97
CA LEU A 416 16.08 -25.97 -15.87
C LEU A 416 17.15 -26.96 -16.36
N ALA A 417 16.87 -27.69 -17.44
CA ALA A 417 17.83 -28.63 -18.01
C ALA A 417 19.09 -27.92 -18.53
N GLU A 418 18.94 -26.76 -19.18
CA GLU A 418 20.06 -25.91 -19.63
C GLU A 418 20.85 -25.30 -18.49
N ALA A 419 20.21 -25.07 -17.35
CA ALA A 419 20.85 -24.60 -16.12
C ALA A 419 21.56 -25.73 -15.34
N GLY A 420 21.44 -26.99 -15.79
CA GLY A 420 22.08 -28.14 -15.16
C GLY A 420 21.17 -28.96 -14.24
N TYR A 421 19.86 -28.68 -14.24
CA TYR A 421 18.86 -29.33 -13.38
C TYR A 421 17.78 -30.06 -14.21
N PRO A 422 18.14 -31.04 -15.07
CA PRO A 422 17.15 -31.73 -15.88
C PRO A 422 16.10 -32.40 -15.01
N ASN A 423 14.81 -32.15 -15.30
CA ASN A 423 13.68 -32.68 -14.54
C ASN A 423 13.72 -32.30 -13.04
N GLY A 424 14.31 -31.14 -12.69
CA GLY A 424 14.44 -30.67 -11.33
C GLY A 424 15.50 -31.38 -10.48
N GLU A 425 16.22 -32.35 -11.07
CA GLU A 425 17.24 -33.11 -10.35
C GLU A 425 18.43 -32.22 -9.96
N GLY A 426 18.84 -32.28 -8.70
CA GLY A 426 19.99 -31.54 -8.18
C GLY A 426 19.67 -30.15 -7.62
N ILE A 427 18.45 -29.60 -7.81
CA ILE A 427 18.04 -28.32 -7.22
C ILE A 427 18.04 -28.40 -5.68
N GLY A 428 17.73 -29.55 -5.12
CA GLY A 428 17.53 -29.66 -3.67
C GLY A 428 16.11 -29.28 -3.25
N LYS A 429 15.95 -28.97 -1.97
CA LYS A 429 14.68 -28.58 -1.38
C LYS A 429 14.68 -27.07 -1.18
N ILE A 430 13.75 -26.38 -1.80
CA ILE A 430 13.64 -24.92 -1.74
C ILE A 430 13.01 -24.48 -0.41
N ASP A 431 13.66 -23.57 0.32
CA ASP A 431 13.07 -22.88 1.48
C ASP A 431 12.09 -21.82 1.00
N LEU A 432 10.79 -22.12 1.12
CA LEU A 432 9.69 -21.24 0.77
C LEU A 432 9.23 -20.47 2.02
N LEU A 433 9.85 -19.31 2.24
CA LEU A 433 9.58 -18.46 3.40
C LEU A 433 8.26 -17.71 3.25
N THR A 434 7.44 -17.73 4.28
CA THR A 434 6.18 -16.98 4.34
C THR A 434 5.84 -16.58 5.77
N ARG A 435 4.81 -15.75 5.93
CA ARG A 435 4.35 -15.26 7.23
C ARG A 435 2.96 -15.78 7.57
N GLU A 436 2.61 -15.65 8.85
CA GLU A 436 1.35 -16.07 9.43
C GLU A 436 0.19 -15.14 9.02
N VAL A 437 -0.21 -15.18 7.71
CA VAL A 437 -1.34 -14.43 7.14
C VAL A 437 -2.23 -15.38 6.37
N VAL A 438 -3.55 -15.24 6.47
CA VAL A 438 -4.54 -16.15 5.88
C VAL A 438 -4.32 -16.38 4.39
N SER A 439 -4.13 -15.33 3.60
CA SER A 439 -3.88 -15.43 2.16
C SER A 439 -2.60 -16.21 1.85
N GLN A 440 -1.53 -15.99 2.60
CA GLN A 440 -0.25 -16.64 2.36
C GLN A 440 -0.25 -18.11 2.79
N ARG A 441 -1.06 -18.49 3.77
CA ARG A 441 -1.35 -19.90 4.10
C ARG A 441 -2.06 -20.66 2.98
N ILE A 442 -2.73 -19.95 2.07
CA ILE A 442 -3.32 -20.52 0.85
C ILE A 442 -2.30 -20.52 -0.30
N MET A 443 -1.57 -19.41 -0.47
CA MET A 443 -0.63 -19.21 -1.56
C MET A 443 0.56 -20.18 -1.51
N ALA A 444 1.23 -20.31 -0.37
CA ALA A 444 2.45 -21.10 -0.25
C ALA A 444 2.24 -22.58 -0.58
N PRO A 445 1.19 -23.29 -0.08
CA PRO A 445 0.90 -24.66 -0.51
C PRO A 445 0.55 -24.79 -1.99
N ALA A 446 -0.13 -23.79 -2.58
CA ALA A 446 -0.43 -23.79 -4.01
C ALA A 446 0.85 -23.70 -4.86
N ILE A 447 1.74 -22.77 -4.52
CA ILE A 447 3.06 -22.62 -5.17
C ILE A 447 3.88 -23.92 -5.01
N GLN A 448 3.97 -24.47 -3.80
CA GLN A 448 4.66 -25.74 -3.54
C GLN A 448 4.15 -26.87 -4.45
N ALA A 449 2.82 -27.01 -4.57
CA ALA A 449 2.21 -28.02 -5.41
C ALA A 449 2.52 -27.81 -6.91
N MET A 450 2.47 -26.56 -7.39
CA MET A 450 2.77 -26.20 -8.78
C MET A 450 4.25 -26.47 -9.12
N LEU A 451 5.19 -26.11 -8.24
CA LEU A 451 6.61 -26.40 -8.42
C LEU A 451 6.86 -27.91 -8.49
N LYS A 452 6.21 -28.68 -7.62
CA LYS A 452 6.31 -30.14 -7.65
C LYS A 452 5.72 -30.74 -8.91
N GLN A 453 4.52 -30.30 -9.32
CA GLN A 453 3.82 -30.83 -10.49
C GLN A 453 4.53 -30.49 -11.79
N ASN A 454 4.94 -29.22 -11.96
CA ASN A 454 5.39 -28.69 -13.25
C ASN A 454 6.90 -28.84 -13.46
N LEU A 455 7.69 -28.79 -12.36
CA LEU A 455 9.17 -28.82 -12.42
C LEU A 455 9.79 -30.01 -11.68
N ASN A 456 8.98 -30.82 -10.98
CA ASN A 456 9.43 -31.87 -10.06
C ASN A 456 10.37 -31.36 -8.94
N VAL A 457 10.23 -30.10 -8.54
CA VAL A 457 11.00 -29.45 -7.47
C VAL A 457 10.26 -29.58 -6.13
N ASP A 458 10.98 -29.98 -5.09
CA ASP A 458 10.46 -30.02 -3.73
C ASP A 458 10.70 -28.68 -3.03
N ALA A 459 9.68 -28.15 -2.37
CA ALA A 459 9.79 -26.96 -1.53
C ALA A 459 9.35 -27.25 -0.11
N GLU A 460 9.95 -26.59 0.89
CA GLU A 460 9.56 -26.62 2.29
C GLU A 460 8.98 -25.27 2.70
N ILE A 461 7.75 -25.27 3.17
CA ILE A 461 7.08 -24.03 3.61
C ILE A 461 7.54 -23.73 5.03
N ARG A 462 8.20 -22.58 5.20
CA ARG A 462 8.62 -22.06 6.50
C ARG A 462 7.80 -20.83 6.85
N ILE A 463 6.92 -20.97 7.85
CA ILE A 463 6.02 -19.90 8.30
C ILE A 463 6.64 -19.26 9.55
N VAL A 464 6.80 -17.93 9.51
CA VAL A 464 7.30 -17.13 10.62
C VAL A 464 6.30 -15.99 10.93
N ASP A 465 6.46 -15.31 12.07
CA ASP A 465 5.64 -14.14 12.36
C ASP A 465 5.98 -12.95 11.43
N ILE A 466 5.09 -11.94 11.42
CA ILE A 466 5.21 -10.79 10.50
C ILE A 466 6.52 -9.99 10.71
N SER A 467 7.02 -9.92 11.93
CA SER A 467 8.25 -9.19 12.23
C SER A 467 9.48 -9.96 11.79
N ALA A 468 9.52 -11.25 12.07
CA ALA A 468 10.65 -12.12 11.76
C ALA A 468 10.82 -12.31 10.24
N VAL A 469 9.73 -12.32 9.43
CA VAL A 469 9.87 -12.53 7.99
C VAL A 469 10.69 -11.43 7.31
N LEU A 470 10.55 -10.19 7.75
CA LEU A 470 11.33 -9.07 7.20
C LEU A 470 12.80 -9.17 7.57
N GLU A 471 13.10 -9.58 8.81
CA GLU A 471 14.47 -9.82 9.27
C GLU A 471 15.14 -10.95 8.47
N GLU A 472 14.48 -12.09 8.32
CA GLU A 472 14.96 -13.23 7.51
C GLU A 472 15.24 -12.84 6.05
N MET A 473 14.37 -11.99 5.46
CA MET A 473 14.57 -11.54 4.10
C MET A 473 15.68 -10.52 3.92
N VAL A 474 15.80 -9.56 4.84
CA VAL A 474 16.89 -8.59 4.84
C VAL A 474 18.24 -9.31 5.03
N GLU A 475 18.30 -10.34 5.88
CA GLU A 475 19.50 -11.16 6.09
C GLU A 475 19.77 -12.14 4.93
N GLY A 476 18.79 -12.41 4.06
CA GLY A 476 18.92 -13.37 2.96
C GLY A 476 18.77 -14.84 3.39
N ASN A 477 18.12 -15.09 4.52
CA ASN A 477 17.88 -16.42 5.07
C ASN A 477 16.65 -17.09 4.44
N PHE A 478 16.58 -17.19 3.13
CA PHE A 478 15.51 -17.82 2.37
C PHE A 478 15.97 -18.12 0.94
N ASP A 479 15.29 -19.01 0.23
CA ASP A 479 15.49 -19.25 -1.19
C ASP A 479 14.44 -18.51 -2.03
N MET A 480 13.16 -18.63 -1.67
CA MET A 480 12.03 -17.99 -2.32
C MET A 480 11.05 -17.48 -1.27
N GLY A 481 10.59 -16.24 -1.41
CA GLY A 481 9.63 -15.64 -0.47
C GLY A 481 8.22 -15.58 -1.03
N VAL A 482 7.20 -15.71 -0.17
CA VAL A 482 5.81 -15.40 -0.51
C VAL A 482 5.37 -14.20 0.31
N LEU A 483 5.43 -13.02 -0.30
CA LEU A 483 5.10 -11.76 0.36
C LEU A 483 4.22 -10.87 -0.50
N SER A 484 3.31 -10.16 0.16
CA SER A 484 2.86 -8.87 -0.33
C SER A 484 3.74 -7.81 0.34
N ALA A 485 4.70 -7.27 -0.40
CA ALA A 485 5.58 -6.29 0.18
C ALA A 485 6.10 -5.34 -0.87
N SER A 486 6.18 -4.24 -0.77
CA SER A 486 6.62 -3.01 -1.37
C SER A 486 5.44 -2.09 -1.61
N LYS A 487 5.37 -1.09 -0.75
CA LYS A 487 4.41 -0.02 -0.89
C LYS A 487 5.13 1.15 -1.51
N SER A 488 4.56 1.74 -2.55
CA SER A 488 4.95 3.11 -2.88
C SER A 488 4.44 4.01 -1.76
N LEU A 489 5.31 4.39 -0.86
CA LEU A 489 4.97 5.21 0.29
C LEU A 489 4.71 6.67 -0.09
N ALA A 490 5.16 7.08 -1.28
CA ALA A 490 4.93 8.42 -1.82
C ALA A 490 3.86 8.47 -2.92
N GLY A 491 3.25 7.33 -3.28
CA GLY A 491 2.35 7.25 -4.43
C GLY A 491 3.08 7.48 -5.77
N ASP A 492 4.40 7.34 -5.78
CA ASP A 492 5.26 7.49 -6.95
C ASP A 492 5.74 6.12 -7.43
N PRO A 493 5.45 5.72 -8.69
CA PRO A 493 5.91 4.45 -9.24
C PRO A 493 7.44 4.31 -9.28
N ALA A 494 8.19 5.42 -9.39
CA ALA A 494 9.65 5.39 -9.33
C ALA A 494 10.15 4.96 -7.95
N ASP A 495 9.54 5.47 -6.89
CA ASP A 495 9.87 5.13 -5.51
C ASP A 495 9.71 3.63 -5.26
N TYR A 496 8.57 3.08 -5.65
CA TYR A 496 8.33 1.65 -5.55
C TYR A 496 9.41 0.82 -6.26
N MET A 497 9.67 1.14 -7.53
CA MET A 497 10.62 0.38 -8.36
C MET A 497 12.04 0.44 -7.81
N ARG A 498 12.47 1.61 -7.34
CA ARG A 498 13.79 1.80 -6.72
C ARG A 498 13.91 1.01 -5.41
N ASN A 499 12.90 1.07 -4.56
CA ASN A 499 12.91 0.36 -3.28
C ASN A 499 12.87 -1.16 -3.44
N ALA A 500 12.12 -1.67 -4.44
CA ALA A 500 11.96 -3.10 -4.65
C ALA A 500 13.13 -3.75 -5.41
N PHE A 501 13.81 -3.00 -6.30
CA PHE A 501 14.75 -3.56 -7.26
C PHE A 501 16.06 -2.79 -7.39
N GLY A 502 16.18 -1.58 -6.82
CA GLY A 502 17.41 -0.80 -6.87
C GLY A 502 18.57 -1.49 -6.14
N THR A 503 19.79 -1.25 -6.62
CA THR A 503 21.00 -1.82 -6.01
C THR A 503 21.11 -1.43 -4.55
N CYS A 504 21.30 -2.42 -3.70
CA CYS A 504 21.44 -2.24 -2.26
C CYS A 504 22.67 -1.41 -1.92
N ALA A 505 22.54 -0.47 -1.00
CA ALA A 505 23.65 0.28 -0.44
C ALA A 505 24.20 -0.48 0.77
N GLY A 506 25.38 -1.11 0.61
CA GLY A 506 26.00 -1.92 1.66
C GLY A 506 25.43 -3.33 1.77
N ASP A 507 25.47 -3.90 2.97
CA ASP A 507 25.03 -5.28 3.24
C ASP A 507 23.52 -5.39 3.51
N LEU A 508 22.84 -4.26 3.69
CA LEU A 508 21.40 -4.20 3.98
C LEU A 508 20.61 -3.81 2.73
N CYS A 509 19.69 -4.67 2.35
CA CYS A 509 18.74 -4.45 1.26
C CYS A 509 17.36 -4.18 1.84
N ASP A 510 17.09 -2.95 2.28
CA ASP A 510 15.91 -2.60 3.07
C ASP A 510 14.58 -3.09 2.48
N ASN A 511 14.39 -3.03 1.16
CA ASN A 511 13.20 -3.54 0.49
C ASN A 511 13.50 -4.33 -0.80
N ASN A 512 14.75 -4.37 -1.27
CA ASN A 512 15.17 -5.26 -2.35
C ASN A 512 15.45 -6.65 -1.77
N PHE A 513 14.40 -7.34 -1.37
CA PHE A 513 14.49 -8.67 -0.76
C PHE A 513 15.11 -9.71 -1.70
N SER A 514 15.05 -9.48 -3.02
CA SER A 514 15.71 -10.35 -3.98
C SER A 514 17.24 -10.23 -3.96
N ARG A 515 17.81 -9.20 -3.31
CA ARG A 515 19.24 -8.89 -3.26
C ARG A 515 19.87 -8.73 -4.65
N TRP A 516 19.02 -8.54 -5.66
CA TRP A 516 19.40 -8.40 -7.07
C TRP A 516 20.12 -7.07 -7.31
N ARG A 517 21.09 -7.10 -8.22
CA ARG A 517 21.88 -5.92 -8.61
C ARG A 517 21.99 -5.87 -10.13
N ASN A 518 21.69 -4.71 -10.70
CA ASN A 518 21.77 -4.54 -12.16
C ASN A 518 22.01 -3.08 -12.53
N ASP A 519 23.22 -2.77 -13.03
CA ASP A 519 23.62 -1.42 -13.41
C ASP A 519 22.73 -0.81 -14.51
N LYS A 520 22.22 -1.63 -15.43
CA LYS A 520 21.31 -1.16 -16.49
C LYS A 520 19.96 -0.73 -15.91
N PHE A 521 19.43 -1.50 -14.97
CA PHE A 521 18.21 -1.13 -14.24
C PHE A 521 18.41 0.17 -13.49
N ASP A 522 19.48 0.30 -12.69
CA ASP A 522 19.75 1.49 -11.90
C ASP A 522 19.97 2.72 -12.79
N SER A 523 20.59 2.57 -13.95
CA SER A 523 20.75 3.64 -14.92
C SER A 523 19.41 4.07 -15.54
N LEU A 524 18.56 3.13 -15.91
CA LEU A 524 17.22 3.40 -16.43
C LEU A 524 16.34 4.07 -15.39
N MET A 525 16.41 3.63 -14.12
CA MET A 525 15.68 4.26 -13.02
C MET A 525 16.08 5.72 -12.83
N ARG A 526 17.38 6.03 -12.80
CA ARG A 526 17.85 7.43 -12.74
C ARG A 526 17.32 8.26 -13.90
N THR A 527 17.33 7.71 -15.12
CA THR A 527 16.80 8.41 -16.31
C THR A 527 15.29 8.62 -16.21
N PHE A 528 14.56 7.62 -15.73
CA PHE A 528 13.12 7.69 -15.51
C PHE A 528 12.74 8.79 -14.51
N GLU A 529 13.47 8.88 -13.40
CA GLU A 529 13.23 9.84 -12.33
C GLU A 529 13.58 11.29 -12.72
N GLN A 530 14.46 11.48 -13.70
CA GLN A 530 14.86 12.79 -14.21
C GLN A 530 14.01 13.25 -15.41
N GLU A 531 13.36 12.33 -16.12
CA GLU A 531 12.56 12.67 -17.32
C GLU A 531 11.23 13.32 -16.90
N THR A 532 10.88 14.42 -17.56
CA THR A 532 9.64 15.18 -17.31
C THR A 532 8.60 15.01 -18.41
N ASP A 533 9.00 14.47 -19.56
CA ASP A 533 8.10 14.16 -20.67
C ASP A 533 7.47 12.78 -20.47
N LEU A 534 6.15 12.72 -20.33
CA LEU A 534 5.42 11.49 -20.02
C LEU A 534 5.61 10.39 -21.08
N GLU A 535 5.62 10.73 -22.37
CA GLU A 535 5.80 9.74 -23.44
C GLU A 535 7.19 9.11 -23.40
N LYS A 536 8.21 9.90 -23.09
CA LYS A 536 9.56 9.38 -22.89
C LYS A 536 9.64 8.54 -21.61
N GLN A 537 9.01 8.97 -20.53
CA GLN A 537 8.93 8.17 -19.30
C GLN A 537 8.26 6.82 -19.55
N ILE A 538 7.17 6.76 -20.32
CA ILE A 538 6.52 5.49 -20.72
C ILE A 538 7.50 4.60 -21.50
N GLY A 539 8.28 5.19 -22.41
CA GLY A 539 9.31 4.46 -23.15
C GLY A 539 10.43 3.91 -22.25
N ILE A 540 10.87 4.67 -21.25
CA ILE A 540 11.87 4.21 -20.26
C ILE A 540 11.27 3.13 -19.36
N ALA A 541 10.04 3.31 -18.89
CA ALA A 541 9.33 2.31 -18.08
C ALA A 541 9.20 0.96 -18.80
N SER A 542 8.98 0.98 -20.14
CA SER A 542 8.98 -0.24 -20.95
C SER A 542 10.35 -0.93 -20.92
N GLN A 543 11.44 -0.18 -21.04
CA GLN A 543 12.80 -0.74 -20.98
C GLN A 543 13.13 -1.30 -19.58
N ILE A 544 12.69 -0.63 -18.50
CA ILE A 544 12.83 -1.13 -17.13
C ILE A 544 12.10 -2.47 -17.00
N ARG A 545 10.87 -2.55 -17.47
CA ARG A 545 10.06 -3.76 -17.44
C ARG A 545 10.73 -4.91 -18.21
N ASP A 546 11.30 -4.62 -19.40
CA ASP A 546 11.99 -5.62 -20.22
C ASP A 546 13.20 -6.20 -19.47
N VAL A 547 13.97 -5.36 -18.75
CA VAL A 547 15.09 -5.82 -17.91
C VAL A 547 14.58 -6.73 -16.79
N LEU A 548 13.48 -6.36 -16.11
CA LEU A 548 12.93 -7.15 -15.00
C LEU A 548 12.38 -8.49 -15.49
N PHE A 549 11.73 -8.56 -16.64
CA PHE A 549 11.26 -9.82 -17.23
C PHE A 549 12.41 -10.70 -17.74
N GLU A 550 13.50 -10.10 -18.23
CA GLU A 550 14.69 -10.85 -18.63
C GLU A 550 15.42 -11.43 -17.41
N GLU A 551 15.59 -10.66 -16.37
CA GLU A 551 16.39 -11.03 -15.19
C GLU A 551 15.59 -11.76 -14.10
N MET A 552 14.28 -11.54 -14.04
CA MET A 552 13.33 -12.15 -13.12
C MET A 552 13.80 -12.20 -11.66
N PRO A 553 14.09 -11.06 -11.02
CA PRO A 553 14.51 -11.04 -9.61
C PRO A 553 13.39 -11.47 -8.67
N SER A 554 12.16 -11.26 -9.06
CA SER A 554 10.95 -11.63 -8.33
C SER A 554 9.83 -11.94 -9.30
N ILE A 555 8.93 -12.84 -8.95
CA ILE A 555 7.66 -13.00 -9.67
C ILE A 555 6.78 -11.79 -9.35
N PRO A 556 6.27 -11.04 -10.35
CA PRO A 556 5.38 -9.89 -10.14
C PRO A 556 3.94 -10.36 -9.87
N PHE A 557 3.70 -10.95 -8.72
CA PHE A 557 2.49 -11.68 -8.38
C PHE A 557 1.21 -10.82 -8.38
N SER A 558 1.30 -9.54 -7.96
CA SER A 558 0.21 -8.58 -8.12
C SER A 558 0.77 -7.17 -8.21
N ASN A 559 0.10 -6.28 -8.91
CA ASN A 559 0.51 -4.89 -9.00
C ASN A 559 -0.37 -3.90 -8.22
N SER A 560 -1.43 -4.38 -7.63
CA SER A 560 -2.18 -3.65 -6.61
C SER A 560 -2.97 -4.60 -5.72
N GLU A 561 -3.16 -4.20 -4.48
CA GLU A 561 -4.10 -4.83 -3.56
C GLU A 561 -5.41 -4.05 -3.59
N ILE A 562 -6.52 -4.77 -3.66
CA ILE A 562 -7.84 -4.17 -3.57
C ILE A 562 -8.25 -4.14 -2.10
N VAL A 563 -8.46 -2.93 -1.59
CA VAL A 563 -8.90 -2.69 -0.22
C VAL A 563 -10.38 -2.32 -0.22
N TYR A 564 -11.13 -2.91 0.69
CA TYR A 564 -12.53 -2.60 0.91
C TYR A 564 -12.70 -1.85 2.23
N TRP A 565 -13.50 -0.81 2.19
CA TRP A 565 -13.88 -0.01 3.34
C TRP A 565 -15.37 -0.01 3.55
N GLY A 566 -15.75 0.27 4.79
CA GLY A 566 -17.12 0.59 5.13
C GLY A 566 -17.17 1.74 6.12
N TRP A 567 -18.22 2.54 6.05
CA TRP A 567 -18.49 3.60 7.02
C TRP A 567 -19.98 3.85 7.19
N ALA A 568 -20.33 4.38 8.35
CA ALA A 568 -21.70 4.72 8.67
C ALA A 568 -22.17 5.98 7.92
N ASP A 569 -23.45 6.04 7.56
CA ASP A 569 -24.05 7.16 6.81
C ASP A 569 -23.88 8.52 7.49
N HIS A 570 -23.77 8.54 8.81
CA HIS A 570 -23.57 9.77 9.57
C HIS A 570 -22.13 10.29 9.57
N LEU A 571 -21.17 9.49 9.14
CA LEU A 571 -19.79 9.96 8.94
C LEU A 571 -19.68 10.64 7.59
N LYS A 572 -19.35 11.93 7.60
CA LYS A 572 -19.25 12.81 6.45
C LYS A 572 -17.82 13.33 6.25
N GLY A 573 -17.56 13.95 5.11
CA GLY A 573 -16.25 14.53 4.78
C GLY A 573 -15.21 13.51 4.33
N LEU A 574 -15.59 12.25 4.14
CA LEU A 574 -14.71 11.22 3.57
C LEU A 574 -14.47 11.45 2.07
N MET A 575 -13.40 10.87 1.56
CA MET A 575 -13.05 10.90 0.14
C MET A 575 -14.18 10.33 -0.73
N PRO A 576 -14.46 10.93 -1.89
CA PRO A 576 -15.39 10.35 -2.84
C PRO A 576 -14.98 8.93 -3.24
N PRO A 577 -15.91 7.96 -3.28
CA PRO A 577 -15.62 6.55 -3.60
C PRO A 577 -15.15 6.31 -5.05
N GLU A 578 -15.12 7.35 -5.89
CA GLU A 578 -14.76 7.27 -7.32
C GLU A 578 -13.27 7.33 -7.59
N THR A 579 -12.41 7.47 -6.56
CA THR A 579 -10.96 7.46 -6.76
C THR A 579 -10.49 6.02 -6.93
N ASP A 580 -9.88 5.72 -8.08
CA ASP A 580 -9.29 4.40 -8.37
C ASP A 580 -8.06 4.08 -7.51
N PHE A 581 -7.60 5.02 -6.67
CA PHE A 581 -6.37 4.89 -5.91
C PHE A 581 -6.60 5.15 -4.43
N PHE A 582 -6.06 4.23 -3.64
CA PHE A 582 -5.94 4.39 -2.21
C PHE A 582 -4.86 5.43 -1.92
N THR A 583 -5.27 6.61 -1.55
CA THR A 583 -4.39 7.59 -0.93
C THR A 583 -4.54 7.43 0.57
N TRP A 584 -3.46 7.06 1.23
CA TRP A 584 -3.38 6.96 2.69
C TRP A 584 -3.66 8.30 3.40
N TYR A 585 -3.71 9.38 2.64
CA TYR A 585 -3.56 10.76 3.04
C TYR A 585 -4.72 11.32 3.85
N GLU A 586 -5.93 10.80 3.68
CA GLU A 586 -7.09 11.26 4.44
C GLU A 586 -7.25 10.58 5.79
N PHE A 587 -6.67 9.37 5.92
CA PHE A 587 -6.89 8.55 7.09
C PHE A 587 -5.98 8.86 8.27
N HIS A 588 -5.06 9.81 8.12
CA HIS A 588 -4.10 10.07 9.18
C HIS A 588 -4.54 11.21 10.03
N LYS A 589 -5.01 12.27 9.41
CA LYS A 589 -5.32 13.48 10.16
C LYS A 589 -6.75 13.54 10.68
N TRP A 590 -7.71 12.97 9.96
CA TRP A 590 -9.14 13.01 10.29
C TRP A 590 -9.68 14.43 10.54
N ASP A 591 -8.95 15.44 10.09
CA ASP A 591 -9.21 16.85 10.33
C ASP A 591 -10.41 17.39 9.53
N ASN A 592 -10.81 16.71 8.47
CA ASN A 592 -11.88 17.12 7.55
C ASN A 592 -13.20 16.36 7.73
N VAL A 593 -13.24 15.36 8.59
CA VAL A 593 -14.45 14.54 8.80
C VAL A 593 -15.33 15.12 9.90
N TRP A 594 -16.62 14.88 9.81
CA TRP A 594 -17.60 15.32 10.79
C TRP A 594 -18.76 14.32 10.92
N LEU A 595 -19.52 14.41 12.00
CA LEU A 595 -20.60 13.48 12.30
C LEU A 595 -21.98 14.18 12.14
N ASP A 596 -22.81 13.62 11.25
CA ASP A 596 -24.19 14.06 11.07
C ASP A 596 -25.15 13.28 11.98
N ARG A 597 -24.98 13.50 13.32
CA ARG A 597 -25.80 12.90 14.38
C ARG A 597 -26.69 13.91 15.05
#